data_6447dcff0528c57477a160166a46e554
#
_entry.id   6447dcff0528c57477a160166a46e554
#
_cell.length_a   1.000
_cell.length_b   1.000
_cell.length_c   1.000
_cell.angle_alpha   90.00
_cell.angle_beta   90.00
_cell.angle_gamma   90.00
#
_symmetry.space_group_name_H-M   'P 1'
#
loop_
_entity.id
_entity.type
_entity.pdbx_description
1 polymer ?
#
loop_
_entity_poly.entity_id
_entity_poly.type
_entity_poly.pdbx_seq_one_letter_code
_entity_poly.pdbx_strand_id
1 'polypeptide(L)'
;MTLAARDITKRFGGLTALSQVSLELRPGEVHGLIGPNGSGKTTLLNLLSGYYRPDVGEIAIDATSISDATVQKRAGLGVARTFQKPRLLPTLSVLDNAMLGGWRDARAGFLASALLLPQVKADERELRSRAEELLHGVGLSHAIGRRANLLEHAEQRFLEIARGLAQRPRFMLLDEPAGGLTPAEIEHLAAVIRVMRDAGVGVLLVEHHTDFVFRISDRVTTLDVGAVIKHGTPDEVKRDPEVIRVYLGA
;
A
#
# COMPACT_ATOMS: atom_id res chain seq x y z
N MET A 1 13.90 -11.73 -1.48
CA MET A 1 13.44 -10.52 -2.19
C MET A 1 12.93 -9.52 -1.17
N THR A 2 13.35 -8.24 -1.20
CA THR A 2 12.96 -7.25 -0.19
C THR A 2 12.82 -5.87 -0.82
N LEU A 3 11.91 -5.04 -0.27
CA LEU A 3 11.88 -3.60 -0.50
C LEU A 3 12.51 -2.94 0.73
N ALA A 4 13.63 -2.24 0.54
CA ALA A 4 14.39 -1.66 1.63
C ALA A 4 14.57 -0.15 1.46
N ALA A 5 14.42 0.57 2.56
CA ALA A 5 14.92 1.92 2.76
C ALA A 5 16.15 1.82 3.69
N ARG A 6 17.28 2.41 3.32
CA ARG A 6 18.54 2.37 4.08
C ARG A 6 19.03 3.78 4.37
N ASP A 7 19.10 4.13 5.65
CA ASP A 7 19.61 5.41 6.16
C ASP A 7 18.99 6.65 5.49
N ILE A 8 17.69 6.57 5.24
CA ILE A 8 16.94 7.58 4.51
C ILE A 8 16.86 8.87 5.31
N THR A 9 17.35 9.94 4.71
CA THR A 9 17.13 11.31 5.19
C THR A 9 16.33 12.08 4.14
N LYS A 10 15.30 12.82 4.59
CA LYS A 10 14.48 13.68 3.74
C LYS A 10 14.25 15.04 4.41
N ARG A 11 14.55 16.11 3.67
CA ARG A 11 14.37 17.49 4.11
C ARG A 11 13.40 18.23 3.20
N PHE A 12 12.65 19.14 3.78
CA PHE A 12 11.79 20.08 3.08
C PHE A 12 12.11 21.50 3.59
N GLY A 13 12.90 22.24 2.82
CA GLY A 13 13.44 23.53 3.29
C GLY A 13 14.30 23.31 4.57
N GLY A 14 13.94 23.98 5.64
CA GLY A 14 14.62 23.86 6.94
C GLY A 14 14.15 22.69 7.80
N LEU A 15 13.09 21.98 7.39
CA LEU A 15 12.53 20.87 8.18
C LEU A 15 13.13 19.54 7.73
N THR A 16 13.72 18.78 8.65
CA THR A 16 14.10 17.38 8.44
C THR A 16 12.90 16.49 8.78
N ALA A 17 12.24 15.96 7.75
CA ALA A 17 11.06 15.12 7.89
C ALA A 17 11.40 13.65 8.20
N LEU A 18 12.57 13.17 7.76
CA LEU A 18 13.13 11.87 8.11
C LEU A 18 14.65 12.01 8.30
N SER A 19 15.19 11.34 9.30
CA SER A 19 16.61 11.34 9.65
C SER A 19 17.10 9.91 9.85
N GLN A 20 17.95 9.42 8.93
CA GLN A 20 18.60 8.10 8.98
C GLN A 20 17.63 6.92 9.19
N VAL A 21 16.44 6.99 8.59
CA VAL A 21 15.42 5.95 8.72
C VAL A 21 15.77 4.74 7.85
N SER A 22 15.83 3.57 8.48
CA SER A 22 15.99 2.29 7.81
C SER A 22 14.77 1.40 8.07
N LEU A 23 14.23 0.77 7.01
CA LEU A 23 13.11 -0.15 7.05
C LEU A 23 13.25 -1.18 5.94
N GLU A 24 12.93 -2.43 6.24
CA GLU A 24 12.91 -3.53 5.28
C GLU A 24 11.54 -4.20 5.29
N LEU A 25 10.94 -4.35 4.12
CA LEU A 25 9.68 -5.07 3.89
C LEU A 25 9.94 -6.35 3.09
N ARG A 26 9.53 -7.50 3.61
CA ARG A 26 9.69 -8.81 2.98
C ARG A 26 8.40 -9.29 2.34
N PRO A 27 8.45 -10.05 1.25
CA PRO A 27 7.28 -10.76 0.74
C PRO A 27 6.69 -11.70 1.79
N GLY A 28 5.35 -11.79 1.82
CA GLY A 28 4.66 -12.64 2.78
C GLY A 28 4.75 -12.17 4.23
N GLU A 29 4.95 -10.86 4.43
CA GLU A 29 5.05 -10.22 5.73
C GLU A 29 4.07 -9.05 5.82
N VAL A 30 3.45 -8.85 6.97
CA VAL A 30 2.79 -7.60 7.34
C VAL A 30 3.70 -6.82 8.26
N HIS A 31 4.21 -5.69 7.78
CA HIS A 31 5.04 -4.78 8.55
C HIS A 31 4.24 -3.54 8.94
N GLY A 32 3.96 -3.37 10.22
CA GLY A 32 3.29 -2.18 10.76
C GLY A 32 4.24 -0.99 10.88
N LEU A 33 3.79 0.17 10.42
CA LEU A 33 4.50 1.44 10.63
C LEU A 33 3.60 2.37 11.43
N ILE A 34 3.97 2.60 12.67
CA ILE A 34 3.22 3.44 13.61
C ILE A 34 4.01 4.68 14.03
N GLY A 35 3.34 5.62 14.68
CA GLY A 35 3.94 6.87 15.19
C GLY A 35 2.89 7.98 15.26
N PRO A 36 3.12 9.04 16.04
CA PRO A 36 2.22 10.18 16.13
C PRO A 36 2.08 10.92 14.79
N ASN A 37 1.13 11.85 14.73
CA ASN A 37 1.00 12.74 13.58
C ASN A 37 2.27 13.59 13.42
N GLY A 38 2.74 13.71 12.17
CA GLY A 38 3.99 14.42 11.89
C GLY A 38 5.28 13.60 12.09
N SER A 39 5.22 12.33 12.52
CA SER A 39 6.42 11.51 12.74
C SER A 39 7.16 11.09 11.48
N GLY A 40 6.61 11.37 10.27
CA GLY A 40 7.28 11.06 9.00
C GLY A 40 6.72 9.85 8.22
N LYS A 41 5.69 9.15 8.72
CA LYS A 41 5.11 7.94 8.07
C LYS A 41 4.72 8.16 6.61
N THR A 42 3.92 9.20 6.33
CA THR A 42 3.50 9.54 4.96
C THR A 42 4.68 9.95 4.09
N THR A 43 5.70 10.61 4.67
CA THR A 43 6.93 10.94 3.95
C THR A 43 7.68 9.67 3.54
N LEU A 44 7.80 8.69 4.43
CA LEU A 44 8.44 7.41 4.12
C LEU A 44 7.64 6.64 3.04
N LEU A 45 6.30 6.60 3.13
CA LEU A 45 5.46 6.02 2.06
C LEU A 45 5.67 6.72 0.71
N ASN A 46 5.75 8.06 0.70
CA ASN A 46 6.00 8.83 -0.52
C ASN A 46 7.37 8.50 -1.13
N LEU A 47 8.37 8.29 -0.29
CA LEU A 47 9.71 7.87 -0.71
C LEU A 47 9.69 6.45 -1.28
N LEU A 48 9.10 5.48 -0.58
CA LEU A 48 9.01 4.08 -1.03
C LEU A 48 8.21 3.94 -2.33
N SER A 49 7.16 4.75 -2.52
CA SER A 49 6.33 4.72 -3.74
C SER A 49 6.85 5.59 -4.90
N GLY A 50 7.91 6.39 -4.70
CA GLY A 50 8.56 7.18 -5.75
C GLY A 50 7.97 8.57 -6.00
N TYR A 51 7.09 9.06 -5.11
CA TYR A 51 6.60 10.44 -5.14
C TYR A 51 7.68 11.44 -4.70
N TYR A 52 8.58 11.02 -3.82
CA TYR A 52 9.76 11.77 -3.41
C TYR A 52 11.02 10.97 -3.66
N ARG A 53 12.15 11.69 -3.76
CA ARG A 53 13.50 11.11 -3.73
C ARG A 53 14.13 11.38 -2.37
N PRO A 54 14.91 10.45 -1.83
CA PRO A 54 15.69 10.71 -0.62
C PRO A 54 16.77 11.77 -0.92
N ASP A 55 17.11 12.56 0.10
CA ASP A 55 18.25 13.48 0.00
C ASP A 55 19.55 12.77 0.39
N VAL A 56 19.46 11.77 1.28
CA VAL A 56 20.55 10.86 1.67
C VAL A 56 19.98 9.45 1.84
N GLY A 57 20.80 8.44 1.65
CA GLY A 57 20.39 7.04 1.77
C GLY A 57 19.91 6.44 0.46
N GLU A 58 19.43 5.21 0.52
CA GLU A 58 19.08 4.42 -0.65
C GLU A 58 17.74 3.70 -0.45
N ILE A 59 16.92 3.66 -1.53
CA ILE A 59 15.77 2.77 -1.63
C ILE A 59 16.09 1.71 -2.67
N ALA A 60 15.95 0.44 -2.30
CA ALA A 60 16.29 -0.67 -3.16
C ALA A 60 15.20 -1.75 -3.16
N ILE A 61 15.08 -2.46 -4.28
CA ILE A 61 14.41 -3.77 -4.35
C ILE A 61 15.50 -4.80 -4.56
N ASP A 62 15.67 -5.71 -3.59
CA ASP A 62 16.79 -6.65 -3.53
C ASP A 62 18.15 -5.91 -3.55
N ALA A 63 18.99 -6.19 -4.56
CA ALA A 63 20.27 -5.52 -4.76
C ALA A 63 20.17 -4.32 -5.72
N THR A 64 18.99 -4.00 -6.24
CA THR A 64 18.83 -2.96 -7.27
C THR A 64 18.32 -1.68 -6.64
N SER A 65 19.09 -0.60 -6.74
CA SER A 65 18.65 0.73 -6.33
C SER A 65 17.50 1.24 -7.19
N ILE A 66 16.49 1.76 -6.52
CA ILE A 66 15.32 2.39 -7.14
C ILE A 66 15.11 3.83 -6.65
N SER A 67 16.10 4.43 -5.99
CA SER A 67 16.00 5.77 -5.40
C SER A 67 15.52 6.82 -6.39
N ASP A 68 16.02 6.77 -7.62
CA ASP A 68 15.66 7.68 -8.72
C ASP A 68 14.50 7.19 -9.59
N ALA A 69 13.96 6.00 -9.30
CA ALA A 69 12.88 5.44 -10.11
C ALA A 69 11.58 6.20 -9.90
N THR A 70 10.88 6.52 -11.00
CA THR A 70 9.55 7.13 -10.98
C THR A 70 8.50 6.20 -10.38
N VAL A 71 7.34 6.76 -9.99
CA VAL A 71 6.17 5.98 -9.51
C VAL A 71 5.82 4.85 -10.48
N GLN A 72 5.78 5.16 -11.79
CA GLN A 72 5.44 4.18 -12.84
C GLN A 72 6.47 3.05 -12.93
N LYS A 73 7.76 3.38 -12.80
CA LYS A 73 8.83 2.37 -12.80
C LYS A 73 8.75 1.48 -11.57
N ARG A 74 8.47 2.05 -10.38
CA ARG A 74 8.29 1.28 -9.13
C ARG A 74 7.04 0.41 -9.16
N ALA A 75 5.93 0.91 -9.70
CA ALA A 75 4.75 0.10 -9.99
C ALA A 75 5.11 -1.09 -10.89
N GLY A 76 5.99 -0.86 -11.90
CA GLY A 76 6.59 -1.88 -12.74
C GLY A 76 7.41 -2.94 -12.05
N LEU A 77 7.99 -2.59 -10.96
CA LEU A 77 8.79 -3.49 -10.12
C LEU A 77 7.94 -4.16 -9.03
N GLY A 78 6.62 -3.96 -9.05
CA GLY A 78 5.68 -4.61 -8.15
C GLY A 78 5.41 -3.85 -6.86
N VAL A 79 5.58 -2.53 -6.82
CA VAL A 79 5.18 -1.70 -5.68
C VAL A 79 3.83 -1.06 -5.98
N ALA A 80 2.79 -1.45 -5.24
CA ALA A 80 1.48 -0.80 -5.28
C ALA A 80 1.24 0.01 -3.99
N ARG A 81 0.38 1.03 -4.06
CA ARG A 81 0.03 1.88 -2.93
C ARG A 81 -1.43 2.27 -2.96
N THR A 82 -2.07 2.29 -1.79
CA THR A 82 -3.32 3.01 -1.54
C THR A 82 -3.04 4.40 -0.98
N PHE A 83 -4.07 5.24 -0.95
CA PHE A 83 -3.95 6.60 -0.43
C PHE A 83 -4.95 6.83 0.70
N GLN A 84 -4.63 7.74 1.60
CA GLN A 84 -5.50 8.12 2.71
C GLN A 84 -6.92 8.54 2.23
N LYS A 85 -7.01 9.20 1.07
CA LYS A 85 -8.28 9.40 0.34
C LYS A 85 -8.24 8.56 -0.93
N PRO A 86 -9.18 7.61 -1.14
CA PRO A 86 -9.20 6.75 -2.31
C PRO A 86 -9.17 7.55 -3.61
N ARG A 87 -8.23 7.20 -4.50
CA ARG A 87 -8.08 7.87 -5.81
C ARG A 87 -8.78 7.06 -6.89
N LEU A 88 -10.09 6.93 -6.76
CA LEU A 88 -10.94 6.23 -7.74
C LEU A 88 -11.34 7.16 -8.88
N LEU A 89 -11.70 6.58 -10.03
CA LEU A 89 -12.34 7.29 -11.12
C LEU A 89 -13.86 7.26 -10.89
N PRO A 90 -14.48 8.38 -10.47
CA PRO A 90 -15.82 8.37 -9.89
C PRO A 90 -16.93 8.02 -10.90
N THR A 91 -16.69 8.28 -12.18
CA THR A 91 -17.65 8.03 -13.28
C THR A 91 -17.58 6.62 -13.84
N LEU A 92 -16.48 5.90 -13.61
CA LEU A 92 -16.32 4.51 -14.02
C LEU A 92 -17.02 3.56 -13.07
N SER A 93 -17.35 2.35 -13.57
CA SER A 93 -17.88 1.28 -12.74
C SER A 93 -16.81 0.77 -11.74
N VAL A 94 -17.26 0.05 -10.72
CA VAL A 94 -16.40 -0.67 -9.77
C VAL A 94 -15.47 -1.62 -10.52
N LEU A 95 -16.02 -2.37 -11.49
CA LEU A 95 -15.25 -3.28 -12.32
C LEU A 95 -14.19 -2.56 -13.13
N ASP A 96 -14.54 -1.47 -13.83
CA ASP A 96 -13.57 -0.72 -14.65
C ASP A 96 -12.47 -0.11 -13.80
N ASN A 97 -12.79 0.40 -12.59
CA ASN A 97 -11.78 0.87 -11.65
C ASN A 97 -10.79 -0.25 -11.24
N ALA A 98 -11.28 -1.46 -10.98
CA ALA A 98 -10.43 -2.60 -10.65
C ALA A 98 -9.58 -3.04 -11.86
N MET A 99 -10.17 -3.12 -13.06
CA MET A 99 -9.48 -3.47 -14.31
C MET A 99 -8.32 -2.51 -14.62
N LEU A 100 -8.48 -1.21 -14.36
CA LEU A 100 -7.41 -0.22 -14.56
C LEU A 100 -6.12 -0.55 -13.79
N GLY A 101 -6.21 -1.22 -12.64
CA GLY A 101 -5.02 -1.68 -11.93
C GLY A 101 -4.16 -2.64 -12.75
N GLY A 102 -4.79 -3.53 -13.49
CA GLY A 102 -4.12 -4.53 -14.33
C GLY A 102 -3.77 -4.07 -15.75
N TRP A 103 -4.16 -2.85 -16.15
CA TRP A 103 -4.00 -2.36 -17.52
C TRP A 103 -2.56 -2.45 -18.06
N ARG A 104 -1.58 -2.37 -17.20
CA ARG A 104 -0.17 -2.50 -17.58
C ARG A 104 0.21 -3.88 -18.07
N ASP A 105 -0.53 -4.92 -17.70
CA ASP A 105 -0.30 -6.30 -18.10
C ASP A 105 -0.92 -6.60 -19.49
N ALA A 106 -1.75 -5.67 -20.05
CA ALA A 106 -2.29 -5.79 -21.40
C ALA A 106 -1.15 -5.82 -22.42
N ARG A 107 -1.11 -6.86 -23.21
CA ARG A 107 -0.05 -7.12 -24.21
C ARG A 107 -0.34 -6.42 -25.53
N ALA A 108 -1.59 -6.03 -25.77
CA ALA A 108 -2.01 -5.36 -26.98
C ALA A 108 -1.46 -3.92 -27.01
N GLY A 109 -0.57 -3.64 -27.96
CA GLY A 109 -0.08 -2.29 -28.23
C GLY A 109 -1.15 -1.37 -28.83
N PHE A 110 -0.86 -0.07 -28.91
CA PHE A 110 -1.78 0.96 -29.43
C PHE A 110 -2.41 0.61 -30.78
N LEU A 111 -1.62 0.10 -31.74
CA LEU A 111 -2.12 -0.32 -33.06
C LEU A 111 -3.09 -1.49 -32.98
N ALA A 112 -2.80 -2.50 -32.13
CA ALA A 112 -3.69 -3.63 -31.93
C ALA A 112 -5.02 -3.21 -31.30
N SER A 113 -4.97 -2.26 -30.35
CA SER A 113 -6.16 -1.70 -29.72
C SER A 113 -7.00 -0.89 -30.71
N ALA A 114 -6.37 -0.07 -31.57
CA ALA A 114 -7.05 0.73 -32.58
C ALA A 114 -7.75 -0.16 -33.65
N LEU A 115 -7.18 -1.33 -33.94
CA LEU A 115 -7.72 -2.29 -34.92
C LEU A 115 -8.64 -3.35 -34.30
N LEU A 116 -8.92 -3.28 -32.97
CA LEU A 116 -9.76 -4.22 -32.22
C LEU A 116 -9.39 -5.70 -32.49
N LEU A 117 -8.10 -5.99 -32.55
CA LEU A 117 -7.61 -7.33 -32.86
C LEU A 117 -8.05 -8.35 -31.78
N PRO A 118 -8.14 -9.65 -32.13
CA PRO A 118 -8.57 -10.72 -31.21
C PRO A 118 -7.77 -10.75 -29.89
N GLN A 119 -6.50 -10.35 -29.93
CA GLN A 119 -5.63 -10.27 -28.76
C GLN A 119 -6.12 -9.23 -27.74
N VAL A 120 -6.63 -8.07 -28.19
CA VAL A 120 -7.23 -7.04 -27.30
C VAL A 120 -8.40 -7.62 -26.52
N LYS A 121 -9.28 -8.37 -27.22
CA LYS A 121 -10.43 -9.01 -26.57
C LYS A 121 -10.02 -10.13 -25.60
N ALA A 122 -8.88 -10.78 -25.83
CA ALA A 122 -8.34 -11.79 -24.92
C ALA A 122 -7.77 -11.13 -23.65
N ASP A 123 -6.95 -10.08 -23.82
CA ASP A 123 -6.40 -9.29 -22.71
C ASP A 123 -7.52 -8.68 -21.85
N GLU A 124 -8.55 -8.10 -22.50
CA GLU A 124 -9.71 -7.51 -21.78
C GLU A 124 -10.47 -8.58 -20.98
N ARG A 125 -10.68 -9.76 -21.53
CA ARG A 125 -11.34 -10.87 -20.81
C ARG A 125 -10.51 -11.33 -19.60
N GLU A 126 -9.20 -11.45 -19.75
CA GLU A 126 -8.30 -11.81 -18.65
C GLU A 126 -8.33 -10.76 -17.55
N LEU A 127 -8.23 -9.46 -17.90
CA LEU A 127 -8.31 -8.34 -16.95
C LEU A 127 -9.65 -8.32 -16.23
N ARG A 128 -10.76 -8.55 -16.95
CA ARG A 128 -12.11 -8.59 -16.38
C ARG A 128 -12.25 -9.74 -15.39
N SER A 129 -11.94 -10.97 -15.78
CA SER A 129 -12.04 -12.16 -14.92
C SER A 129 -11.27 -11.97 -13.63
N ARG A 130 -10.04 -11.46 -13.73
CA ARG A 130 -9.22 -11.16 -12.58
C ARG A 130 -9.80 -10.06 -11.70
N ALA A 131 -10.30 -8.98 -12.29
CA ALA A 131 -10.93 -7.90 -11.53
C ALA A 131 -12.17 -8.40 -10.78
N GLU A 132 -12.99 -9.25 -11.40
CA GLU A 132 -14.16 -9.89 -10.78
C GLU A 132 -13.75 -10.78 -9.60
N GLU A 133 -12.68 -11.60 -9.73
CA GLU A 133 -12.14 -12.42 -8.64
C GLU A 133 -11.65 -11.55 -7.46
N LEU A 134 -10.92 -10.48 -7.75
CA LEU A 134 -10.42 -9.56 -6.72
C LEU A 134 -11.56 -8.83 -6.02
N LEU A 135 -12.57 -8.36 -6.77
CA LEU A 135 -13.75 -7.71 -6.22
C LEU A 135 -14.57 -8.69 -5.35
N HIS A 136 -14.64 -9.96 -5.74
CA HIS A 136 -15.22 -11.00 -4.89
C HIS A 136 -14.41 -11.15 -3.59
N GLY A 137 -13.09 -11.25 -3.68
CA GLY A 137 -12.19 -11.40 -2.53
C GLY A 137 -12.26 -10.26 -1.52
N VAL A 138 -12.56 -9.03 -1.97
CA VAL A 138 -12.75 -7.87 -1.08
C VAL A 138 -14.22 -7.58 -0.75
N GLY A 139 -15.17 -8.46 -1.12
CA GLY A 139 -16.59 -8.34 -0.75
C GLY A 139 -17.42 -7.39 -1.62
N LEU A 140 -16.94 -6.98 -2.81
CA LEU A 140 -17.61 -6.00 -3.69
C LEU A 140 -18.37 -6.61 -4.87
N SER A 141 -18.64 -7.92 -4.87
CA SER A 141 -19.38 -8.61 -5.95
C SER A 141 -20.75 -7.98 -6.22
N HIS A 142 -21.44 -7.51 -5.19
CA HIS A 142 -22.76 -6.89 -5.28
C HIS A 142 -22.74 -5.51 -5.97
N ALA A 143 -21.58 -4.88 -6.06
CA ALA A 143 -21.41 -3.52 -6.56
C ALA A 143 -20.72 -3.45 -7.94
N ILE A 144 -20.37 -4.57 -8.59
CA ILE A 144 -19.53 -4.65 -9.79
C ILE A 144 -19.94 -3.66 -10.89
N GLY A 145 -21.23 -3.52 -11.17
CA GLY A 145 -21.79 -2.63 -12.20
C GLY A 145 -22.08 -1.20 -11.71
N ARG A 146 -21.98 -0.92 -10.41
CA ARG A 146 -22.25 0.42 -9.86
C ARG A 146 -21.11 1.37 -10.20
N ARG A 147 -21.41 2.67 -10.30
CA ARG A 147 -20.37 3.71 -10.41
C ARG A 147 -19.64 3.89 -9.09
N ALA A 148 -18.34 4.14 -9.14
CA ALA A 148 -17.52 4.26 -7.94
C ALA A 148 -17.93 5.43 -7.02
N ASN A 149 -18.51 6.50 -7.54
CA ASN A 149 -19.04 7.61 -6.74
C ASN A 149 -20.32 7.29 -5.95
N LEU A 150 -20.94 6.14 -6.20
CA LEU A 150 -22.11 5.65 -5.48
C LEU A 150 -21.76 4.66 -4.37
N LEU A 151 -20.47 4.39 -4.18
CA LEU A 151 -19.98 3.50 -3.14
C LEU A 151 -19.92 4.21 -1.79
N GLU A 152 -20.18 3.46 -0.72
CA GLU A 152 -19.93 3.89 0.64
C GLU A 152 -18.42 4.00 0.92
N HIS A 153 -18.06 4.66 2.02
CA HIS A 153 -16.67 4.93 2.35
C HIS A 153 -15.81 3.65 2.43
N ALA A 154 -16.30 2.63 3.11
CA ALA A 154 -15.63 1.34 3.22
C ALA A 154 -15.48 0.64 1.86
N GLU A 155 -16.55 0.63 1.05
CA GLU A 155 -16.54 0.05 -0.29
C GLU A 155 -15.47 0.72 -1.19
N GLN A 156 -15.32 2.05 -1.09
CA GLN A 156 -14.27 2.78 -1.82
C GLN A 156 -12.86 2.36 -1.39
N ARG A 157 -12.64 2.11 -0.09
CA ARG A 157 -11.37 1.59 0.44
C ARG A 157 -11.04 0.20 -0.13
N PHE A 158 -12.01 -0.70 -0.07
CA PHE A 158 -11.84 -2.06 -0.60
C PHE A 158 -11.65 -2.06 -2.12
N LEU A 159 -12.33 -1.18 -2.87
CA LEU A 159 -12.10 -1.03 -4.31
C LEU A 159 -10.67 -0.54 -4.61
N GLU A 160 -10.14 0.40 -3.83
CA GLU A 160 -8.77 0.87 -4.02
C GLU A 160 -7.75 -0.25 -3.75
N ILE A 161 -7.98 -1.08 -2.73
CA ILE A 161 -7.16 -2.27 -2.45
C ILE A 161 -7.25 -3.26 -3.62
N ALA A 162 -8.45 -3.59 -4.11
CA ALA A 162 -8.64 -4.48 -5.25
C ALA A 162 -7.91 -3.98 -6.50
N ARG A 163 -8.01 -2.68 -6.79
CA ARG A 163 -7.27 -2.04 -7.89
C ARG A 163 -5.75 -2.14 -7.72
N GLY A 164 -5.25 -1.98 -6.49
CA GLY A 164 -3.84 -2.18 -6.17
C GLY A 164 -3.39 -3.63 -6.41
N LEU A 165 -4.20 -4.60 -5.99
CA LEU A 165 -3.94 -6.03 -6.17
C LEU A 165 -4.00 -6.46 -7.66
N ALA A 166 -4.81 -5.77 -8.48
CA ALA A 166 -4.87 -6.02 -9.91
C ALA A 166 -3.52 -5.79 -10.61
N GLN A 167 -2.62 -4.98 -10.04
CA GLN A 167 -1.25 -4.77 -10.53
C GLN A 167 -0.31 -5.96 -10.29
N ARG A 168 -0.77 -7.05 -9.65
CA ARG A 168 0.08 -8.19 -9.20
C ARG A 168 1.28 -7.70 -8.36
N PRO A 169 1.04 -6.92 -7.28
CA PRO A 169 2.13 -6.33 -6.54
C PRO A 169 2.92 -7.39 -5.77
N ARG A 170 4.22 -7.17 -5.64
CA ARG A 170 5.09 -7.85 -4.68
C ARG A 170 5.03 -7.19 -3.30
N PHE A 171 4.79 -5.88 -3.31
CA PHE A 171 4.71 -5.04 -2.12
C PHE A 171 3.49 -4.13 -2.21
N MET A 172 2.66 -4.15 -1.18
CA MET A 172 1.48 -3.30 -1.04
C MET A 172 1.66 -2.33 0.12
N LEU A 173 1.65 -1.03 -0.19
CA LEU A 173 1.78 0.03 0.79
C LEU A 173 0.38 0.56 1.11
N LEU A 174 -0.11 0.32 2.32
CA LEU A 174 -1.44 0.72 2.78
C LEU A 174 -1.33 1.96 3.69
N ASP A 175 -1.96 3.06 3.28
CA ASP A 175 -1.91 4.36 3.98
C ASP A 175 -3.22 4.61 4.72
N GLU A 176 -3.24 4.34 6.04
CA GLU A 176 -4.38 4.46 6.96
C GLU A 176 -5.67 3.81 6.41
N PRO A 177 -5.63 2.51 6.01
CA PRO A 177 -6.77 1.86 5.39
C PRO A 177 -7.95 1.65 6.34
N ALA A 178 -7.73 1.62 7.67
CA ALA A 178 -8.78 1.42 8.68
C ALA A 178 -9.51 2.72 9.04
N GLY A 179 -9.06 3.87 8.55
CA GLY A 179 -9.65 5.18 8.88
C GLY A 179 -11.12 5.26 8.47
N GLY A 180 -12.02 5.49 9.44
CA GLY A 180 -13.46 5.63 9.22
C GLY A 180 -14.23 4.32 9.01
N LEU A 181 -13.59 3.17 9.20
CA LEU A 181 -14.23 1.86 9.15
C LEU A 181 -14.87 1.49 10.49
N THR A 182 -15.99 0.78 10.42
CA THR A 182 -16.62 0.12 11.58
C THR A 182 -15.77 -1.06 12.08
N PRO A 183 -15.96 -1.54 13.33
CA PRO A 183 -15.26 -2.72 13.82
C PRO A 183 -15.37 -3.96 12.93
N ALA A 184 -16.56 -4.20 12.34
CA ALA A 184 -16.77 -5.33 11.42
C ALA A 184 -15.97 -5.18 10.11
N GLU A 185 -15.90 -3.96 9.58
CA GLU A 185 -15.12 -3.65 8.38
C GLU A 185 -13.60 -3.72 8.64
N ILE A 186 -13.15 -3.36 9.85
CA ILE A 186 -11.75 -3.54 10.27
C ILE A 186 -11.39 -5.03 10.33
N GLU A 187 -12.30 -5.90 10.83
CA GLU A 187 -12.07 -7.35 10.80
C GLU A 187 -12.02 -7.89 9.36
N HIS A 188 -12.88 -7.39 8.47
CA HIS A 188 -12.83 -7.74 7.06
C HIS A 188 -11.52 -7.26 6.41
N LEU A 189 -11.06 -6.03 6.69
CA LEU A 189 -9.77 -5.52 6.24
C LEU A 189 -8.61 -6.40 6.74
N ALA A 190 -8.65 -6.82 8.02
CA ALA A 190 -7.66 -7.75 8.57
C ALA A 190 -7.61 -9.07 7.79
N ALA A 191 -8.77 -9.63 7.43
CA ALA A 191 -8.85 -10.85 6.62
C ALA A 191 -8.24 -10.65 5.24
N VAL A 192 -8.56 -9.55 4.55
CA VAL A 192 -8.00 -9.20 3.23
C VAL A 192 -6.46 -9.05 3.32
N ILE A 193 -5.93 -8.38 4.36
CA ILE A 193 -4.49 -8.22 4.56
C ILE A 193 -3.81 -9.57 4.80
N ARG A 194 -4.41 -10.48 5.59
CA ARG A 194 -3.87 -11.83 5.79
C ARG A 194 -3.82 -12.63 4.49
N VAL A 195 -4.88 -12.57 3.67
CA VAL A 195 -4.90 -13.22 2.35
C VAL A 195 -3.78 -12.68 1.45
N MET A 196 -3.54 -11.36 1.45
CA MET A 196 -2.40 -10.77 0.71
C MET A 196 -1.06 -11.32 1.19
N ARG A 197 -0.83 -11.35 2.50
CA ARG A 197 0.38 -11.89 3.11
C ARG A 197 0.58 -13.36 2.74
N ASP A 198 -0.45 -14.17 2.89
CA ASP A 198 -0.40 -15.62 2.63
C ASP A 198 -0.21 -15.93 1.14
N ALA A 199 -0.62 -15.00 0.25
CA ALA A 199 -0.31 -15.02 -1.18
C ALA A 199 1.13 -14.55 -1.50
N GLY A 200 1.95 -14.23 -0.50
CA GLY A 200 3.34 -13.81 -0.67
C GLY A 200 3.53 -12.31 -0.92
N VAL A 201 2.50 -11.49 -0.77
CA VAL A 201 2.64 -10.03 -0.89
C VAL A 201 3.19 -9.46 0.42
N GLY A 202 4.26 -8.68 0.34
CA GLY A 202 4.74 -7.88 1.48
C GLY A 202 3.82 -6.67 1.69
N VAL A 203 3.24 -6.53 2.87
CA VAL A 203 2.31 -5.44 3.20
C VAL A 203 2.95 -4.48 4.19
N LEU A 204 3.17 -3.21 3.79
CA LEU A 204 3.48 -2.14 4.72
C LEU A 204 2.18 -1.46 5.13
N LEU A 205 1.81 -1.65 6.39
CA LEU A 205 0.59 -1.09 6.98
C LEU A 205 0.91 0.14 7.80
N VAL A 206 0.57 1.31 7.29
CA VAL A 206 0.67 2.57 8.05
C VAL A 206 -0.66 2.85 8.72
N GLU A 207 -0.67 2.96 10.02
CA GLU A 207 -1.88 3.16 10.81
C GLU A 207 -1.58 3.92 12.12
N HIS A 208 -2.62 4.55 12.64
CA HIS A 208 -2.61 5.15 13.98
C HIS A 208 -3.41 4.31 15.00
N HIS A 209 -4.23 3.36 14.55
CA HIS A 209 -4.93 2.37 15.38
C HIS A 209 -3.96 1.26 15.81
N THR A 210 -3.20 1.51 16.86
CA THR A 210 -2.10 0.63 17.31
C THR A 210 -2.55 -0.80 17.62
N ASP A 211 -3.71 -0.98 18.26
CA ASP A 211 -4.24 -2.32 18.59
C ASP A 211 -4.50 -3.16 17.33
N PHE A 212 -5.00 -2.51 16.27
CA PHE A 212 -5.19 -3.17 14.97
C PHE A 212 -3.85 -3.58 14.37
N VAL A 213 -2.86 -2.68 14.37
CA VAL A 213 -1.51 -2.97 13.86
C VAL A 213 -0.85 -4.11 14.63
N PHE A 214 -0.83 -4.05 15.96
CA PHE A 214 -0.20 -5.07 16.78
C PHE A 214 -0.82 -6.46 16.60
N ARG A 215 -2.11 -6.53 16.30
CA ARG A 215 -2.84 -7.79 16.12
C ARG A 215 -2.55 -8.50 14.80
N ILE A 216 -2.21 -7.75 13.73
CA ILE A 216 -2.10 -8.32 12.38
C ILE A 216 -0.69 -8.27 11.80
N SER A 217 0.23 -7.53 12.42
CA SER A 217 1.59 -7.36 11.91
C SER A 217 2.54 -8.44 12.45
N ASP A 218 3.47 -8.86 11.60
CA ASP A 218 4.57 -9.76 11.96
C ASP A 218 5.73 -8.97 12.60
N ARG A 219 5.95 -7.74 12.13
CA ARG A 219 6.91 -6.78 12.68
C ARG A 219 6.30 -5.38 12.72
N VAL A 220 6.80 -4.55 13.62
CA VAL A 220 6.37 -3.16 13.76
C VAL A 220 7.57 -2.24 13.87
N THR A 221 7.51 -1.11 13.19
CA THR A 221 8.46 0.01 13.34
C THR A 221 7.71 1.22 13.85
N THR A 222 8.23 1.86 14.88
CA THR A 222 7.70 3.10 15.43
C THR A 222 8.58 4.27 15.02
N LEU A 223 7.96 5.28 14.40
CA LEU A 223 8.59 6.56 14.07
C LEU A 223 8.17 7.64 15.07
N ASP A 224 9.13 8.46 15.49
CA ASP A 224 8.87 9.71 16.16
C ASP A 224 9.81 10.80 15.63
N VAL A 225 9.30 12.00 15.40
CA VAL A 225 10.03 13.18 14.90
C VAL A 225 11.02 12.83 13.76
N GLY A 226 10.60 11.98 12.84
CA GLY A 226 11.40 11.59 11.68
C GLY A 226 12.49 10.54 11.93
N ALA A 227 12.54 9.94 13.10
CA ALA A 227 13.51 8.88 13.45
C ALA A 227 12.79 7.58 13.85
N VAL A 228 13.48 6.44 13.67
CA VAL A 228 13.01 5.15 14.22
C VAL A 228 13.37 5.11 15.71
N ILE A 229 12.35 5.00 16.56
CA ILE A 229 12.57 4.84 18.02
C ILE A 229 12.57 3.38 18.43
N LYS A 230 11.79 2.54 17.76
CA LYS A 230 11.76 1.09 18.02
C LYS A 230 11.39 0.31 16.77
N HIS A 231 11.99 -0.87 16.67
CA HIS A 231 11.69 -1.88 15.67
C HIS A 231 11.74 -3.26 16.33
N GLY A 232 10.77 -4.12 16.03
CA GLY A 232 10.70 -5.46 16.60
C GLY A 232 9.37 -6.17 16.33
N THR A 233 9.12 -7.23 17.08
CA THR A 233 7.81 -7.89 17.12
C THR A 233 6.76 -6.97 17.76
N PRO A 234 5.47 -7.18 17.49
CA PRO A 234 4.39 -6.41 18.13
C PRO A 234 4.51 -6.33 19.65
N ASP A 235 4.85 -7.46 20.30
CA ASP A 235 4.98 -7.53 21.75
C ASP A 235 6.19 -6.74 22.28
N GLU A 236 7.32 -6.74 21.58
CA GLU A 236 8.50 -5.96 21.94
C GLU A 236 8.24 -4.46 21.81
N VAL A 237 7.58 -4.06 20.73
CA VAL A 237 7.25 -2.65 20.48
C VAL A 237 6.19 -2.14 21.45
N LYS A 238 5.14 -2.93 21.72
CA LYS A 238 4.07 -2.56 22.65
C LYS A 238 4.55 -2.34 24.09
N ARG A 239 5.61 -3.02 24.52
CA ARG A 239 6.17 -2.94 25.89
C ARG A 239 7.32 -1.94 26.02
N ASP A 240 7.75 -1.37 24.92
CA ASP A 240 8.89 -0.46 24.92
C ASP A 240 8.53 0.87 25.63
N PRO A 241 9.30 1.29 26.66
CA PRO A 241 8.98 2.50 27.42
C PRO A 241 8.97 3.80 26.59
N GLU A 242 9.82 3.87 25.54
CA GLU A 242 9.89 5.04 24.68
C GLU A 242 8.66 5.11 23.75
N VAL A 243 8.21 3.97 23.24
CA VAL A 243 6.97 3.88 22.46
C VAL A 243 5.77 4.28 23.32
N ILE A 244 5.69 3.76 24.55
CA ILE A 244 4.63 4.10 25.51
C ILE A 244 4.63 5.61 25.77
N ARG A 245 5.79 6.20 26.05
CA ARG A 245 5.94 7.65 26.29
C ARG A 245 5.42 8.48 25.12
N VAL A 246 5.75 8.10 23.88
CA VAL A 246 5.36 8.84 22.68
C VAL A 246 3.84 8.80 22.43
N TYR A 247 3.18 7.72 22.81
CA TYR A 247 1.72 7.58 22.63
C TYR A 247 0.88 8.06 23.81
N LEU A 248 1.39 7.96 25.04
CA LEU A 248 0.67 8.35 26.25
C LEU A 248 1.00 9.77 26.73
N GLY A 249 2.01 10.42 26.13
CA GLY A 249 2.39 11.81 26.49
C GLY A 249 2.93 11.96 27.91
N ALA A 250 3.52 10.90 28.46
CA ALA A 250 4.08 10.89 29.82
C ALA A 250 5.56 11.28 29.83
#